data_3485772b97068c7e14ee5782fd5ee232
#
_entry.id   3485772b97068c7e14ee5782fd5ee232
#
_cell.length_a   1.000
_cell.length_b   1.000
_cell.length_c   1.000
_cell.angle_alpha   90.00
_cell.angle_beta   90.00
_cell.angle_gamma   90.00
#
_symmetry.space_group_name_H-M   'P 1'
#
loop_
_entity.id
_entity.type
_entity.pdbx_description
1 polymer ?
#
loop_
_entity_poly.entity_id
_entity_poly.type
_entity_poly.pdbx_seq_one_letter_code
_entity_poly.pdbx_strand_id
1 'polypeptide(L)'
;VKTTQAVRMGLGMLAVLAVVGGEARADQARRRNEVVEVVQKVSPAVVFIGTEQEVESPFRGRRSILEEFFGAPPQQAQRTQGLGSGVLVDPSGVIITNDHVIRGASAIHVVLADGRELEAEVVGSDANNDLAVLKVSSKQPLPAAKLGTSADLMIGETVVAIGSPFGLSKTVTSGVVSATGRTFKADGRTYNDFIQTDAAINPGNSGGPLLNVDGDVIGINTAIFASAQGIGFAIPADKVRRIMEELTRFGKVRPAWVGLEVEGLSPRLARQLGWDRTYGVVAREVEPGSPAEQAGVRRGDVLAEMGGSRIADAEDYVTRARGYPARAAFPLVIFRNGESKTLQVTPVEFPPQLVEALGWNRLGLRVKPVRGAMAVQSVRPGSAADEVGLEPGDLITRINNQPTTEPAAFQEALLSARGSRSVLLVVRRGRYAYHVTLPF
;
A
#
# COMPACT_ATOMS: atom_id res chain seq x y z
N VAL A 1 -62.74 -48.09 14.76
CA VAL A 1 -62.59 -46.88 15.61
C VAL A 1 -61.18 -46.55 15.94
N LYS A 2 -60.17 -47.43 15.67
CA LYS A 2 -58.73 -47.12 15.98
C LYS A 2 -57.91 -46.46 14.83
N THR A 3 -58.44 -46.34 13.62
CA THR A 3 -57.73 -45.86 12.45
C THR A 3 -57.87 -44.32 12.24
N THR A 4 -58.90 -43.71 12.81
CA THR A 4 -59.20 -42.29 12.60
C THR A 4 -58.41 -41.33 13.53
N GLN A 5 -57.88 -41.84 14.67
CA GLN A 5 -57.08 -41.01 15.59
C GLN A 5 -55.62 -40.80 15.13
N ALA A 6 -55.03 -41.78 14.43
CA ALA A 6 -53.63 -41.67 13.96
C ALA A 6 -53.46 -40.62 12.82
N VAL A 7 -54.48 -40.48 11.97
CA VAL A 7 -54.44 -39.49 10.85
C VAL A 7 -54.58 -38.06 11.36
N ARG A 8 -55.33 -37.80 12.45
CA ARG A 8 -55.46 -36.47 13.00
C ARG A 8 -54.23 -36.00 13.76
N MET A 9 -53.46 -36.89 14.38
CA MET A 9 -52.19 -36.55 15.03
C MET A 9 -51.09 -36.24 14.02
N GLY A 10 -51.05 -36.91 12.88
CA GLY A 10 -50.07 -36.68 11.82
C GLY A 10 -50.23 -35.31 11.11
N LEU A 11 -51.51 -34.91 10.87
CA LEU A 11 -51.79 -33.60 10.26
C LEU A 11 -51.53 -32.41 11.21
N GLY A 12 -51.75 -32.57 12.50
CA GLY A 12 -51.44 -31.54 13.50
C GLY A 12 -49.97 -31.29 13.65
N MET A 13 -49.16 -32.35 13.60
CA MET A 13 -47.70 -32.24 13.73
C MET A 13 -47.01 -31.64 12.48
N LEU A 14 -47.55 -31.89 11.28
CA LEU A 14 -47.10 -31.29 10.03
C LEU A 14 -47.48 -29.80 9.93
N ALA A 15 -48.66 -29.39 10.46
CA ALA A 15 -49.06 -27.98 10.49
C ALA A 15 -48.25 -27.16 11.50
N VAL A 16 -47.88 -27.70 12.65
CA VAL A 16 -47.06 -27.04 13.66
C VAL A 16 -45.63 -26.86 13.13
N LEU A 17 -45.04 -27.84 12.46
CA LEU A 17 -43.72 -27.73 11.85
C LEU A 17 -43.70 -26.70 10.72
N ALA A 18 -44.75 -26.54 9.92
CA ALA A 18 -44.85 -25.55 8.86
C ALA A 18 -45.00 -24.11 9.42
N VAL A 19 -45.73 -23.91 10.52
CA VAL A 19 -45.89 -22.61 11.18
C VAL A 19 -44.59 -22.14 11.84
N VAL A 20 -43.91 -23.02 12.58
CA VAL A 20 -42.62 -22.70 13.23
C VAL A 20 -41.53 -22.39 12.18
N GLY A 21 -41.51 -23.12 11.05
CA GLY A 21 -40.60 -22.86 9.96
C GLY A 21 -40.90 -21.54 9.22
N GLY A 22 -42.17 -21.11 9.17
CA GLY A 22 -42.60 -19.84 8.57
C GLY A 22 -42.24 -18.64 9.44
N GLU A 23 -42.44 -18.74 10.74
CA GLU A 23 -42.08 -17.66 11.70
C GLU A 23 -40.58 -17.46 11.76
N ALA A 24 -39.76 -18.49 11.81
CA ALA A 24 -38.31 -18.40 11.81
C ALA A 24 -37.77 -17.77 10.53
N ARG A 25 -38.36 -18.06 9.37
CA ARG A 25 -37.98 -17.40 8.10
C ARG A 25 -38.42 -15.93 8.04
N ALA A 26 -39.60 -15.62 8.53
CA ALA A 26 -40.09 -14.24 8.62
C ALA A 26 -39.22 -13.37 9.55
N ASP A 27 -38.75 -13.94 10.67
CA ASP A 27 -37.89 -13.25 11.63
C ASP A 27 -36.46 -13.03 11.05
N GLN A 28 -35.91 -13.97 10.29
CA GLN A 28 -34.66 -13.79 9.57
C GLN A 28 -34.76 -12.71 8.49
N ALA A 29 -35.87 -12.63 7.76
CA ALA A 29 -36.08 -11.60 6.73
C ALA A 29 -36.11 -10.17 7.32
N ARG A 30 -36.66 -10.00 8.53
CA ARG A 30 -36.68 -8.70 9.23
C ARG A 30 -35.29 -8.22 9.69
N ARG A 31 -34.37 -9.12 9.94
CA ARG A 31 -33.01 -8.81 10.39
C ARG A 31 -32.02 -8.67 9.23
N ARG A 32 -32.46 -8.94 8.01
CA ARG A 32 -31.64 -8.84 6.79
C ARG A 32 -31.60 -7.39 6.33
N ASN A 33 -30.42 -6.78 6.41
CA ASN A 33 -30.13 -5.45 5.91
C ASN A 33 -28.96 -5.48 4.92
N GLU A 34 -28.64 -4.35 4.33
CA GLU A 34 -27.57 -4.20 3.33
C GLU A 34 -26.23 -4.78 3.81
N VAL A 35 -25.86 -4.55 5.07
CA VAL A 35 -24.62 -5.08 5.66
C VAL A 35 -24.62 -6.60 5.66
N VAL A 36 -25.75 -7.24 6.06
CA VAL A 36 -25.89 -8.70 6.05
C VAL A 36 -25.76 -9.27 4.64
N GLU A 37 -26.33 -8.59 3.64
CA GLU A 37 -26.27 -9.00 2.24
C GLU A 37 -24.85 -8.92 1.68
N VAL A 38 -24.15 -7.82 1.93
CA VAL A 38 -22.73 -7.62 1.56
C VAL A 38 -21.86 -8.69 2.19
N VAL A 39 -22.02 -8.95 3.50
CA VAL A 39 -21.26 -9.99 4.20
C VAL A 39 -21.49 -11.37 3.62
N GLN A 40 -22.75 -11.76 3.34
CA GLN A 40 -23.06 -13.06 2.74
C GLN A 40 -22.47 -13.21 1.34
N LYS A 41 -22.48 -12.13 0.55
CA LYS A 41 -21.97 -12.10 -0.82
C LYS A 41 -20.45 -12.21 -0.87
N VAL A 42 -19.73 -11.46 0.00
CA VAL A 42 -18.28 -11.25 -0.17
C VAL A 42 -17.43 -12.08 0.78
N SER A 43 -17.96 -12.51 1.95
CA SER A 43 -17.20 -13.33 2.90
C SER A 43 -16.51 -14.56 2.30
N PRO A 44 -17.08 -15.27 1.30
CA PRO A 44 -16.38 -16.40 0.68
C PRO A 44 -15.06 -16.02 0.00
N ALA A 45 -14.91 -14.76 -0.47
CA ALA A 45 -13.70 -14.28 -1.12
C ALA A 45 -12.66 -13.72 -0.13
N VAL A 46 -13.01 -13.54 1.16
CA VAL A 46 -12.06 -13.08 2.17
C VAL A 46 -11.31 -14.27 2.75
N VAL A 47 -9.99 -14.19 2.81
CA VAL A 47 -9.11 -15.28 3.24
C VAL A 47 -8.30 -14.87 4.47
N PHE A 48 -7.91 -15.87 5.25
CA PHE A 48 -6.87 -15.70 6.27
C PHE A 48 -5.50 -15.89 5.64
N ILE A 49 -4.52 -15.13 6.10
CA ILE A 49 -3.13 -15.25 5.70
C ILE A 49 -2.29 -15.49 6.95
N GLY A 50 -1.65 -16.66 7.01
CA GLY A 50 -0.65 -17.03 7.98
C GLY A 50 0.74 -17.03 7.34
N THR A 51 1.74 -16.53 8.06
CA THR A 51 3.12 -16.49 7.57
C THR A 51 4.07 -17.16 8.56
N GLU A 52 5.05 -17.89 8.03
CA GLU A 52 6.17 -18.42 8.81
C GLU A 52 7.41 -17.56 8.56
N GLN A 53 8.17 -17.29 9.61
CA GLN A 53 9.47 -16.62 9.50
C GLN A 53 10.57 -17.57 10.01
N GLU A 54 11.59 -17.79 9.20
CA GLU A 54 12.83 -18.43 9.68
C GLU A 54 13.65 -17.38 10.43
N VAL A 55 13.83 -17.59 11.73
CA VAL A 55 14.70 -16.75 12.55
C VAL A 55 16.13 -17.24 12.39
N GLU A 56 16.83 -16.84 11.34
CA GLU A 56 18.29 -16.82 11.35
C GLU A 56 18.76 -15.61 12.17
N SER A 57 19.11 -15.85 13.44
CA SER A 57 19.65 -14.79 14.30
C SER A 57 21.16 -14.92 14.43
N PRO A 58 21.93 -13.80 14.25
CA PRO A 58 22.73 -13.32 15.38
C PRO A 58 22.58 -11.81 15.68
N PHE A 59 21.58 -11.11 15.23
CA PHE A 59 21.36 -9.71 15.64
C PHE A 59 19.97 -9.52 16.26
N ARG A 60 19.91 -9.60 17.61
CA ARG A 60 18.84 -9.06 18.43
C ARG A 60 18.65 -7.57 18.11
N GLY A 61 17.45 -7.14 17.69
CA GLY A 61 17.19 -5.72 17.72
C GLY A 61 16.12 -5.14 16.79
N ARG A 62 15.24 -5.91 16.16
CA ARG A 62 14.03 -5.32 15.56
C ARG A 62 12.84 -6.20 15.85
N ARG A 63 11.95 -5.69 16.72
CA ARG A 63 10.62 -6.23 16.95
C ARG A 63 9.84 -6.21 15.63
N SER A 64 9.00 -7.23 15.38
CA SER A 64 8.05 -7.18 14.29
C SER A 64 7.07 -6.03 14.57
N ILE A 65 6.53 -5.40 13.55
CA ILE A 65 5.53 -4.32 13.69
C ILE A 65 4.37 -4.82 14.58
N LEU A 66 4.00 -6.09 14.50
CA LEU A 66 2.97 -6.72 15.34
C LEU A 66 3.39 -6.85 16.81
N GLU A 67 4.66 -7.14 17.14
CA GLU A 67 5.16 -7.17 18.52
C GLU A 67 5.20 -5.77 19.14
N GLU A 68 5.50 -4.76 18.36
CA GLU A 68 5.50 -3.36 18.78
C GLU A 68 4.07 -2.85 19.05
N PHE A 69 3.10 -3.30 18.27
CA PHE A 69 1.69 -2.94 18.42
C PHE A 69 0.98 -3.69 19.57
N PHE A 70 1.35 -4.93 19.86
CA PHE A 70 0.63 -5.77 20.83
C PHE A 70 1.30 -5.91 22.21
N GLY A 71 2.49 -5.34 22.39
CA GLY A 71 3.17 -5.37 23.70
C GLY A 71 3.48 -6.79 24.19
N ALA A 72 3.69 -7.76 23.29
CA ALA A 72 3.97 -9.14 23.68
C ALA A 72 5.33 -9.26 24.37
N PRO A 73 5.45 -10.04 25.47
CA PRO A 73 6.72 -10.28 26.15
C PRO A 73 7.70 -11.05 25.25
N PRO A 74 9.01 -10.85 25.40
CA PRO A 74 10.01 -11.53 24.58
C PRO A 74 10.00 -13.03 24.90
N GLN A 75 9.44 -13.83 24.01
CA GLN A 75 9.51 -15.29 24.08
C GLN A 75 10.67 -15.84 23.24
N GLN A 76 11.27 -16.91 23.76
CA GLN A 76 12.33 -17.70 23.17
C GLN A 76 11.97 -18.13 21.74
N ALA A 77 13.00 -18.21 20.88
CA ALA A 77 12.97 -18.66 19.47
C ALA A 77 11.80 -19.61 19.11
N GLN A 78 10.62 -19.07 18.87
CA GLN A 78 9.47 -19.73 18.27
C GLN A 78 9.19 -19.07 16.93
N ARG A 79 8.79 -19.89 15.94
CA ARG A 79 8.30 -19.44 14.65
C ARG A 79 7.25 -18.36 14.89
N THR A 80 7.57 -17.12 14.57
CA THR A 80 6.61 -16.01 14.74
C THR A 80 5.63 -16.11 13.57
N GLN A 81 4.37 -16.39 13.89
CA GLN A 81 3.30 -16.40 12.89
C GLN A 81 2.78 -14.96 12.73
N GLY A 82 2.99 -14.38 11.57
CA GLY A 82 2.28 -13.17 11.15
C GLY A 82 0.83 -13.56 10.79
N LEU A 83 -0.15 -12.76 11.24
CA LEU A 83 -1.57 -13.02 11.02
C LEU A 83 -2.20 -11.83 10.30
N GLY A 84 -2.88 -12.08 9.20
CA GLY A 84 -3.61 -11.04 8.47
C GLY A 84 -4.74 -11.62 7.63
N SER A 85 -5.35 -10.76 6.85
CA SER A 85 -6.39 -11.10 5.90
C SER A 85 -5.97 -10.80 4.47
N GLY A 86 -6.69 -11.37 3.52
CA GLY A 86 -6.60 -11.03 2.10
C GLY A 86 -7.97 -11.12 1.45
N VAL A 87 -8.06 -10.62 0.23
CA VAL A 87 -9.25 -10.75 -0.59
C VAL A 87 -8.90 -11.35 -1.96
N LEU A 88 -9.59 -12.42 -2.33
CA LEU A 88 -9.57 -13.00 -3.68
C LEU A 88 -10.29 -12.03 -4.62
N VAL A 89 -9.61 -11.58 -5.67
CA VAL A 89 -10.14 -10.64 -6.67
C VAL A 89 -10.28 -11.25 -8.06
N ASP A 90 -9.78 -12.47 -8.22
CA ASP A 90 -9.89 -13.23 -9.47
C ASP A 90 -10.12 -14.71 -9.18
N PRO A 91 -11.05 -15.39 -9.90
CA PRO A 91 -11.34 -16.82 -9.69
C PRO A 91 -10.15 -17.75 -9.93
N SER A 92 -9.11 -17.30 -10.62
CA SER A 92 -7.86 -18.04 -10.80
C SER A 92 -6.98 -18.10 -9.56
N GLY A 93 -7.35 -17.39 -8.46
CA GLY A 93 -6.64 -17.42 -7.19
C GLY A 93 -5.68 -16.24 -6.97
N VAL A 94 -5.97 -15.08 -7.56
CA VAL A 94 -5.25 -13.83 -7.25
C VAL A 94 -5.80 -13.21 -5.98
N ILE A 95 -4.92 -12.94 -5.02
CA ILE A 95 -5.25 -12.38 -3.71
C ILE A 95 -4.51 -11.06 -3.55
N ILE A 96 -5.22 -10.06 -3.02
CA ILE A 96 -4.64 -8.80 -2.57
C ILE A 96 -4.57 -8.80 -1.05
N THR A 97 -3.44 -8.33 -0.50
CA THR A 97 -3.22 -8.14 0.93
C THR A 97 -2.28 -6.95 1.16
N ASN A 98 -1.92 -6.67 2.41
CA ASN A 98 -0.88 -5.69 2.72
C ASN A 98 0.52 -6.30 2.66
N ASP A 99 1.53 -5.48 2.27
CA ASP A 99 2.94 -5.89 2.27
C ASP A 99 3.41 -6.23 3.69
N HIS A 100 2.99 -5.47 4.72
CA HIS A 100 3.40 -5.74 6.10
C HIS A 100 2.91 -7.10 6.62
N VAL A 101 1.81 -7.66 6.07
CA VAL A 101 1.30 -9.00 6.44
C VAL A 101 2.26 -10.10 6.01
N ILE A 102 2.93 -9.94 4.87
CA ILE A 102 3.78 -10.98 4.27
C ILE A 102 5.28 -10.71 4.36
N ARG A 103 5.65 -9.53 4.87
CA ARG A 103 7.05 -9.07 4.88
C ARG A 103 7.93 -9.98 5.71
N GLY A 104 8.99 -10.50 5.08
CA GLY A 104 9.96 -11.39 5.74
C GLY A 104 9.46 -12.82 5.93
N ALA A 105 8.31 -13.18 5.35
CA ALA A 105 7.82 -14.56 5.38
C ALA A 105 8.70 -15.48 4.54
N SER A 106 9.03 -16.65 5.09
CA SER A 106 9.67 -17.77 4.37
C SER A 106 8.62 -18.68 3.71
N ALA A 107 7.41 -18.74 4.28
CA ALA A 107 6.26 -19.44 3.72
C ALA A 107 4.96 -18.67 4.01
N ILE A 108 4.00 -18.77 3.11
CA ILE A 108 2.70 -18.11 3.22
C ILE A 108 1.59 -19.13 3.01
N HIS A 109 0.71 -19.26 4.00
CA HIS A 109 -0.43 -20.15 3.99
C HIS A 109 -1.72 -19.33 3.95
N VAL A 110 -2.63 -19.71 3.05
CA VAL A 110 -3.93 -19.06 2.88
C VAL A 110 -5.02 -20.05 3.27
N VAL A 111 -5.88 -19.67 4.23
CA VAL A 111 -7.06 -20.45 4.59
C VAL A 111 -8.30 -19.82 3.99
N LEU A 112 -8.98 -20.58 3.14
CA LEU A 112 -10.21 -20.18 2.48
C LEU A 112 -11.42 -20.23 3.44
N ALA A 113 -12.53 -19.63 3.03
CA ALA A 113 -13.75 -19.61 3.82
C ALA A 113 -14.37 -21.01 4.06
N ASP A 114 -14.06 -21.97 3.21
CA ASP A 114 -14.49 -23.38 3.31
C ASP A 114 -13.53 -24.26 4.12
N GLY A 115 -12.48 -23.66 4.70
CA GLY A 115 -11.48 -24.34 5.53
C GLY A 115 -10.33 -24.97 4.75
N ARG A 116 -10.30 -24.88 3.42
CA ARG A 116 -9.14 -25.34 2.63
C ARG A 116 -7.93 -24.47 2.90
N GLU A 117 -6.80 -25.09 3.13
CA GLU A 117 -5.50 -24.43 3.29
C GLU A 117 -4.70 -24.60 1.99
N LEU A 118 -4.17 -23.50 1.47
CA LEU A 118 -3.42 -23.46 0.23
C LEU A 118 -2.11 -22.71 0.48
N GLU A 119 -1.02 -23.19 -0.11
CA GLU A 119 0.23 -22.44 -0.17
C GLU A 119 0.11 -21.29 -1.18
N ALA A 120 0.64 -20.13 -0.84
CA ALA A 120 0.59 -18.96 -1.68
C ALA A 120 2.00 -18.52 -2.11
N GLU A 121 2.11 -18.18 -3.39
CA GLU A 121 3.29 -17.57 -3.97
C GLU A 121 3.14 -16.04 -4.00
N VAL A 122 4.24 -15.31 -3.70
CA VAL A 122 4.27 -13.85 -3.84
C VAL A 122 4.48 -13.50 -5.31
N VAL A 123 3.48 -12.91 -5.94
CA VAL A 123 3.58 -12.37 -7.31
C VAL A 123 4.39 -11.08 -7.30
N GLY A 124 4.19 -10.24 -6.29
CA GLY A 124 4.94 -9.02 -6.06
C GLY A 124 4.45 -8.26 -4.85
N SER A 125 5.29 -7.35 -4.33
CA SER A 125 4.93 -6.48 -3.22
C SER A 125 5.49 -5.07 -3.37
N ASP A 126 4.84 -4.10 -2.72
CA ASP A 126 5.25 -2.71 -2.66
C ASP A 126 5.12 -2.17 -1.22
N ALA A 127 6.23 -2.09 -0.55
CA ALA A 127 6.32 -1.59 0.81
C ALA A 127 5.96 -0.10 0.94
N ASN A 128 6.05 0.70 -0.13
CA ASN A 128 5.73 2.13 -0.08
C ASN A 128 4.22 2.37 -0.02
N ASN A 129 3.45 1.53 -0.70
CA ASN A 129 2.00 1.58 -0.72
C ASN A 129 1.35 0.52 0.18
N ASP A 130 2.16 -0.28 0.89
CA ASP A 130 1.71 -1.35 1.78
C ASP A 130 0.77 -2.36 1.09
N LEU A 131 1.11 -2.78 -0.13
CA LEU A 131 0.32 -3.72 -0.93
C LEU A 131 1.16 -4.91 -1.40
N ALA A 132 0.52 -6.08 -1.42
CA ALA A 132 1.08 -7.29 -2.01
C ALA A 132 0.03 -8.05 -2.80
N VAL A 133 0.48 -8.74 -3.85
CA VAL A 133 -0.29 -9.65 -4.67
C VAL A 133 0.25 -11.06 -4.47
N LEU A 134 -0.66 -11.96 -4.08
CA LEU A 134 -0.36 -13.39 -3.92
C LEU A 134 -1.11 -14.19 -4.97
N LYS A 135 -0.61 -15.39 -5.25
CA LYS A 135 -1.22 -16.39 -6.11
C LYS A 135 -1.34 -17.71 -5.37
N VAL A 136 -2.55 -18.25 -5.34
CA VAL A 136 -2.81 -19.64 -4.93
C VAL A 136 -3.26 -20.48 -6.11
N SER A 137 -2.94 -21.77 -6.09
CA SER A 137 -3.34 -22.72 -7.10
C SER A 137 -4.53 -23.55 -6.60
N SER A 138 -5.60 -23.62 -7.38
CA SER A 138 -6.78 -24.45 -7.07
C SER A 138 -7.27 -25.16 -8.32
N LYS A 139 -7.75 -26.40 -8.16
CA LYS A 139 -8.35 -27.18 -9.25
C LYS A 139 -9.74 -26.67 -9.67
N GLN A 140 -10.37 -25.88 -8.83
CA GLN A 140 -11.70 -25.30 -9.08
C GLN A 140 -11.62 -23.79 -8.99
N PRO A 141 -12.43 -23.03 -9.74
CA PRO A 141 -12.55 -21.59 -9.61
C PRO A 141 -12.84 -21.21 -8.16
N LEU A 142 -12.15 -20.18 -7.69
CA LEU A 142 -12.31 -19.66 -6.33
C LEU A 142 -13.34 -18.52 -6.31
N PRO A 143 -14.03 -18.31 -5.17
CA PRO A 143 -14.89 -17.15 -5.03
C PRO A 143 -14.04 -15.88 -5.09
N ALA A 144 -14.49 -14.88 -5.85
CA ALA A 144 -13.78 -13.63 -6.01
C ALA A 144 -14.70 -12.43 -5.75
N ALA A 145 -14.18 -11.42 -5.06
CA ALA A 145 -14.83 -10.15 -4.88
C ALA A 145 -14.53 -9.22 -6.07
N LYS A 146 -15.49 -8.40 -6.44
CA LYS A 146 -15.31 -7.41 -7.51
C LYS A 146 -14.54 -6.20 -6.97
N LEU A 147 -13.44 -5.84 -7.61
CA LEU A 147 -12.73 -4.60 -7.33
C LEU A 147 -13.51 -3.42 -7.94
N GLY A 148 -14.15 -2.61 -7.08
CA GLY A 148 -14.93 -1.44 -7.43
C GLY A 148 -14.07 -0.23 -7.80
N THR A 149 -14.65 0.97 -7.70
CA THR A 149 -13.95 2.26 -7.86
C THR A 149 -13.92 3.01 -6.52
N SER A 150 -12.95 3.87 -6.37
CA SER A 150 -12.84 4.80 -5.23
C SER A 150 -12.89 6.27 -5.66
N ALA A 151 -13.16 6.53 -6.95
CA ALA A 151 -13.17 7.88 -7.52
C ALA A 151 -14.44 8.68 -7.18
N ASP A 152 -15.54 8.01 -6.89
CA ASP A 152 -16.87 8.57 -6.65
C ASP A 152 -17.37 8.42 -5.20
N LEU A 153 -16.46 8.09 -4.27
CA LEU A 153 -16.80 7.90 -2.87
C LEU A 153 -17.40 9.16 -2.23
N MET A 154 -18.51 8.98 -1.53
CA MET A 154 -19.20 10.03 -0.80
C MET A 154 -18.90 9.94 0.70
N ILE A 155 -18.56 11.07 1.32
CA ILE A 155 -18.45 11.15 2.78
C ILE A 155 -19.81 10.85 3.40
N GLY A 156 -19.85 9.89 4.34
CA GLY A 156 -21.07 9.44 4.99
C GLY A 156 -21.69 8.19 4.37
N GLU A 157 -21.22 7.68 3.21
CA GLU A 157 -21.73 6.42 2.68
C GLU A 157 -21.33 5.23 3.56
N THR A 158 -22.23 4.27 3.68
CA THR A 158 -22.04 3.05 4.50
C THR A 158 -20.94 2.17 3.92
N VAL A 159 -20.04 1.71 4.79
CA VAL A 159 -18.97 0.77 4.44
C VAL A 159 -18.94 -0.42 5.39
N VAL A 160 -18.45 -1.54 4.87
CA VAL A 160 -18.28 -2.80 5.61
C VAL A 160 -16.84 -3.27 5.47
N ALA A 161 -16.14 -3.44 6.60
CA ALA A 161 -14.82 -4.04 6.64
C ALA A 161 -14.94 -5.51 7.05
N ILE A 162 -14.29 -6.41 6.29
CA ILE A 162 -14.27 -7.83 6.59
C ILE A 162 -12.83 -8.30 6.75
N GLY A 163 -12.57 -9.08 7.81
CA GLY A 163 -11.30 -9.76 8.03
C GLY A 163 -11.48 -11.22 8.43
N SER A 164 -10.38 -11.94 8.52
CA SER A 164 -10.33 -13.35 8.96
C SER A 164 -9.16 -13.56 9.93
N PRO A 165 -9.19 -12.96 11.13
CA PRO A 165 -8.01 -12.87 12.01
C PRO A 165 -7.45 -14.21 12.48
N PHE A 166 -8.27 -15.28 12.51
CA PHE A 166 -7.86 -16.59 13.03
C PHE A 166 -8.19 -17.74 12.10
N GLY A 167 -8.55 -17.46 10.84
CA GLY A 167 -8.87 -18.49 9.84
C GLY A 167 -10.20 -19.23 10.04
N LEU A 168 -10.77 -19.20 11.22
CA LEU A 168 -11.97 -19.99 11.58
C LEU A 168 -13.26 -19.19 11.53
N SER A 169 -13.20 -17.86 11.73
CA SER A 169 -14.37 -16.98 11.75
C SER A 169 -14.05 -15.64 11.13
N LYS A 170 -15.02 -15.09 10.41
CA LYS A 170 -14.89 -13.74 9.85
C LYS A 170 -15.21 -12.71 10.93
N THR A 171 -14.43 -11.64 10.97
CA THR A 171 -14.76 -10.44 11.74
C THR A 171 -15.31 -9.40 10.79
N VAL A 172 -16.47 -8.86 11.14
CA VAL A 172 -17.16 -7.85 10.35
C VAL A 172 -17.33 -6.60 11.20
N THR A 173 -16.95 -5.46 10.65
CA THR A 173 -17.24 -4.15 11.22
C THR A 173 -17.88 -3.28 10.16
N SER A 174 -18.75 -2.35 10.57
CA SER A 174 -19.40 -1.40 9.67
C SER A 174 -19.25 0.01 10.21
N GLY A 175 -19.30 0.97 9.31
CA GLY A 175 -19.19 2.38 9.59
C GLY A 175 -19.50 3.19 8.33
N VAL A 176 -18.90 4.37 8.20
CA VAL A 176 -19.05 5.24 7.04
C VAL A 176 -17.69 5.68 6.50
N VAL A 177 -17.68 6.16 5.25
CA VAL A 177 -16.54 6.93 4.73
C VAL A 177 -16.49 8.25 5.49
N SER A 178 -15.50 8.41 6.37
CA SER A 178 -15.32 9.64 7.15
C SER A 178 -14.59 10.73 6.40
N ALA A 179 -13.65 10.35 5.50
CA ALA A 179 -12.93 11.27 4.61
C ALA A 179 -12.24 10.49 3.48
N THR A 180 -11.91 11.20 2.39
CA THR A 180 -11.11 10.70 1.28
C THR A 180 -9.82 11.51 1.12
N GLY A 181 -8.82 10.96 0.42
CA GLY A 181 -7.57 11.66 0.11
C GLY A 181 -6.73 12.00 1.35
N ARG A 182 -6.84 11.23 2.45
CA ARG A 182 -6.13 11.51 3.69
C ARG A 182 -4.64 11.23 3.56
N THR A 183 -3.86 12.19 4.03
CA THR A 183 -2.42 12.07 4.20
C THR A 183 -2.08 12.12 5.68
N PHE A 184 -1.23 11.19 6.13
CA PHE A 184 -0.77 11.12 7.51
C PHE A 184 0.65 10.56 7.61
N LYS A 185 1.31 10.79 8.73
CA LYS A 185 2.67 10.28 9.01
C LYS A 185 2.61 9.20 10.07
N ALA A 186 3.22 8.05 9.79
CA ALA A 186 3.40 6.95 10.73
C ALA A 186 4.76 6.29 10.49
N ASP A 187 5.47 5.89 11.54
CA ASP A 187 6.77 5.20 11.48
C ASP A 187 7.82 5.90 10.61
N GLY A 188 7.83 7.23 10.64
CA GLY A 188 8.73 8.06 9.83
C GLY A 188 8.44 8.05 8.33
N ARG A 189 7.28 7.54 7.91
CA ARG A 189 6.81 7.51 6.51
C ARG A 189 5.58 8.38 6.36
N THR A 190 5.40 8.95 5.19
CA THR A 190 4.18 9.66 4.80
C THR A 190 3.31 8.72 3.97
N TYR A 191 2.10 8.50 4.44
CA TYR A 191 1.05 7.75 3.75
C TYR A 191 0.05 8.73 3.18
N ASN A 192 -0.29 8.61 1.91
CA ASN A 192 -1.18 9.54 1.22
C ASN A 192 -2.30 8.83 0.48
N ASP A 193 -3.36 9.61 0.22
CA ASP A 193 -4.49 9.18 -0.56
C ASP A 193 -5.20 7.96 0.04
N PHE A 194 -5.50 8.03 1.36
CA PHE A 194 -6.24 6.98 2.06
C PHE A 194 -7.71 7.34 2.24
N ILE A 195 -8.56 6.32 2.23
CA ILE A 195 -9.94 6.40 2.72
C ILE A 195 -9.87 6.33 4.25
N GLN A 196 -10.50 7.29 4.92
CA GLN A 196 -10.72 7.24 6.37
C GLN A 196 -12.13 6.73 6.62
N THR A 197 -12.28 5.83 7.60
CA THR A 197 -13.56 5.27 8.06
C THR A 197 -13.60 5.18 9.57
N ASP A 198 -14.78 5.19 10.15
CA ASP A 198 -15.04 4.87 11.56
C ASP A 198 -15.39 3.39 11.78
N ALA A 199 -15.52 2.60 10.71
CA ALA A 199 -15.52 1.15 10.82
C ALA A 199 -14.25 0.69 11.54
N ALA A 200 -14.39 -0.13 12.57
CA ALA A 200 -13.25 -0.54 13.40
C ALA A 200 -12.24 -1.35 12.58
N ILE A 201 -11.07 -0.78 12.33
CA ILE A 201 -9.93 -1.45 11.71
C ILE A 201 -8.95 -1.83 12.80
N ASN A 202 -8.74 -3.14 12.94
CA ASN A 202 -7.90 -3.74 13.96
C ASN A 202 -6.99 -4.78 13.33
N PRO A 203 -5.91 -5.20 14.00
CA PRO A 203 -5.14 -6.35 13.58
C PRO A 203 -6.04 -7.56 13.36
N GLY A 204 -5.87 -8.18 12.21
CA GLY A 204 -6.69 -9.30 11.74
C GLY A 204 -7.67 -8.94 10.62
N ASN A 205 -8.11 -7.67 10.46
CA ASN A 205 -8.77 -7.26 9.22
C ASN A 205 -7.86 -6.47 8.24
N SER A 206 -6.61 -6.20 8.63
CA SER A 206 -5.56 -5.72 7.71
C SER A 206 -5.39 -6.63 6.52
N GLY A 207 -5.35 -6.08 5.32
CA GLY A 207 -5.29 -6.80 4.04
C GLY A 207 -6.64 -7.30 3.54
N GLY A 208 -7.68 -7.31 4.39
CA GLY A 208 -9.06 -7.59 4.00
C GLY A 208 -9.73 -6.40 3.29
N PRO A 209 -10.90 -6.61 2.66
CA PRO A 209 -11.59 -5.58 1.91
C PRO A 209 -12.34 -4.57 2.80
N LEU A 210 -12.36 -3.32 2.36
CA LEU A 210 -13.41 -2.35 2.68
C LEU A 210 -14.41 -2.34 1.51
N LEU A 211 -15.69 -2.51 1.82
CA LEU A 211 -16.76 -2.73 0.84
C LEU A 211 -17.79 -1.62 0.92
N ASN A 212 -18.39 -1.27 -0.21
CA ASN A 212 -19.63 -0.49 -0.26
C ASN A 212 -20.86 -1.39 -0.07
N VAL A 213 -22.05 -0.80 -0.06
CA VAL A 213 -23.33 -1.51 0.09
C VAL A 213 -23.69 -2.43 -1.08
N ASP A 214 -23.04 -2.28 -2.24
CA ASP A 214 -23.18 -3.20 -3.38
C ASP A 214 -22.28 -4.44 -3.25
N GLY A 215 -21.38 -4.46 -2.27
CA GLY A 215 -20.38 -5.50 -2.05
C GLY A 215 -19.19 -5.41 -3.00
N ASP A 216 -18.95 -4.24 -3.59
CA ASP A 216 -17.75 -3.97 -4.36
C ASP A 216 -16.62 -3.54 -3.41
N VAL A 217 -15.39 -3.98 -3.68
CA VAL A 217 -14.20 -3.59 -2.90
C VAL A 217 -13.81 -2.17 -3.28
N ILE A 218 -14.02 -1.22 -2.36
CA ILE A 218 -13.65 0.19 -2.52
C ILE A 218 -12.28 0.52 -1.92
N GLY A 219 -11.72 -0.40 -1.12
CA GLY A 219 -10.38 -0.26 -0.55
C GLY A 219 -9.88 -1.53 0.12
N ILE A 220 -8.60 -1.51 0.52
CA ILE A 220 -7.96 -2.56 1.32
C ILE A 220 -7.65 -1.99 2.69
N ASN A 221 -8.18 -2.61 3.74
CA ASN A 221 -8.01 -2.20 5.12
C ASN A 221 -6.53 -2.26 5.52
N THR A 222 -6.07 -1.27 6.29
CA THR A 222 -4.71 -1.27 6.84
C THR A 222 -4.71 -0.72 8.27
N ALA A 223 -4.12 -1.46 9.21
CA ALA A 223 -4.08 -1.11 10.63
C ALA A 223 -2.82 -0.31 10.99
N ILE A 224 -2.49 0.73 10.21
CA ILE A 224 -1.29 1.55 10.43
C ILE A 224 -1.43 2.48 11.66
N PHE A 225 -2.65 2.74 12.15
CA PHE A 225 -2.92 3.67 13.25
C PHE A 225 -3.72 3.01 14.37
N ALA A 226 -3.08 2.15 15.18
CA ALA A 226 -3.75 1.48 16.30
C ALA A 226 -4.06 2.39 17.51
N SER A 227 -3.52 3.60 17.57
CA SER A 227 -3.63 4.49 18.75
C SER A 227 -4.86 5.41 18.75
N ALA A 228 -5.63 5.50 17.66
CA ALA A 228 -6.79 6.38 17.55
C ALA A 228 -8.09 5.57 17.45
N GLN A 229 -8.87 5.52 18.52
CA GLN A 229 -10.19 4.86 18.50
C GLN A 229 -11.14 5.57 17.52
N GLY A 230 -11.86 4.81 16.70
CA GLY A 230 -12.81 5.34 15.71
C GLY A 230 -12.17 5.95 14.46
N ILE A 231 -10.88 5.70 14.21
CA ILE A 231 -10.19 6.10 12.98
C ILE A 231 -9.55 4.88 12.35
N GLY A 232 -10.15 4.40 11.26
CA GLY A 232 -9.60 3.36 10.39
C GLY A 232 -9.16 3.94 9.07
N PHE A 233 -8.24 3.25 8.39
CA PHE A 233 -7.75 3.61 7.08
C PHE A 233 -7.82 2.44 6.10
N ALA A 234 -8.09 2.77 4.84
CA ALA A 234 -8.03 1.80 3.74
C ALA A 234 -7.34 2.42 2.52
N ILE A 235 -6.59 1.58 1.79
CA ILE A 235 -5.95 1.94 0.53
C ILE A 235 -7.02 1.95 -0.56
N PRO A 236 -7.26 3.05 -1.30
CA PRO A 236 -8.34 3.15 -2.28
C PRO A 236 -8.25 2.12 -3.41
N ALA A 237 -9.39 1.58 -3.86
CA ALA A 237 -9.46 0.55 -4.89
C ALA A 237 -8.78 0.94 -6.21
N ASP A 238 -8.88 2.20 -6.63
CA ASP A 238 -8.23 2.65 -7.87
C ASP A 238 -6.71 2.70 -7.73
N LYS A 239 -6.19 2.99 -6.54
CA LYS A 239 -4.77 2.89 -6.21
C LYS A 239 -4.33 1.42 -6.19
N VAL A 240 -5.13 0.55 -5.55
CA VAL A 240 -4.91 -0.91 -5.53
C VAL A 240 -4.82 -1.47 -6.94
N ARG A 241 -5.75 -1.12 -7.83
CA ARG A 241 -5.79 -1.58 -9.22
C ARG A 241 -4.51 -1.24 -9.98
N ARG A 242 -4.06 0.01 -9.91
CA ARG A 242 -2.84 0.46 -10.59
C ARG A 242 -1.60 -0.29 -10.09
N ILE A 243 -1.48 -0.47 -8.77
CA ILE A 243 -0.35 -1.17 -8.16
C ILE A 243 -0.39 -2.66 -8.47
N MET A 244 -1.56 -3.30 -8.38
CA MET A 244 -1.76 -4.71 -8.70
C MET A 244 -1.33 -5.02 -10.15
N GLU A 245 -1.64 -4.15 -11.11
CA GLU A 245 -1.23 -4.32 -12.51
C GLU A 245 0.30 -4.33 -12.65
N GLU A 246 1.01 -3.42 -11.96
CA GLU A 246 2.47 -3.39 -11.95
C GLU A 246 3.07 -4.63 -11.28
N LEU A 247 2.56 -4.99 -10.09
CA LEU A 247 3.02 -6.17 -9.36
C LEU A 247 2.80 -7.46 -10.15
N THR A 248 1.67 -7.59 -10.82
CA THR A 248 1.36 -8.78 -11.62
C THR A 248 2.24 -8.90 -12.86
N ARG A 249 2.59 -7.78 -13.50
CA ARG A 249 3.40 -7.79 -14.73
C ARG A 249 4.89 -7.83 -14.48
N PHE A 250 5.36 -7.18 -13.43
CA PHE A 250 6.79 -6.91 -13.23
C PHE A 250 7.31 -7.40 -11.88
N GLY A 251 6.46 -7.94 -11.00
CA GLY A 251 6.82 -8.34 -9.64
C GLY A 251 7.07 -7.17 -8.68
N LYS A 252 7.10 -5.95 -9.19
CA LYS A 252 7.37 -4.71 -8.44
C LYS A 252 6.74 -3.49 -9.11
N VAL A 253 6.53 -2.43 -8.32
CA VAL A 253 6.16 -1.11 -8.87
C VAL A 253 7.41 -0.44 -9.42
N ARG A 254 7.42 -0.14 -10.72
CA ARG A 254 8.55 0.53 -11.36
C ARG A 254 8.57 2.01 -10.99
N PRO A 255 9.74 2.56 -10.62
CA PRO A 255 9.86 3.96 -10.26
C PRO A 255 9.40 4.87 -11.41
N ALA A 256 8.41 5.69 -11.14
CA ALA A 256 7.92 6.67 -12.10
C ALA A 256 8.73 7.97 -12.04
N TRP A 257 8.85 8.60 -13.20
CA TRP A 257 9.47 9.91 -13.35
C TRP A 257 8.52 10.89 -14.04
N VAL A 258 8.43 12.07 -13.45
CA VAL A 258 7.62 13.18 -13.95
C VAL A 258 8.51 14.32 -14.46
N GLY A 259 9.74 14.45 -13.94
CA GLY A 259 10.69 15.51 -14.30
C GLY A 259 10.27 16.88 -13.79
N LEU A 260 9.81 16.94 -12.54
CA LEU A 260 9.33 18.15 -11.90
C LEU A 260 9.89 18.27 -10.48
N GLU A 261 10.62 19.34 -10.21
CA GLU A 261 11.00 19.71 -8.86
C GLU A 261 10.05 20.78 -8.32
N VAL A 262 9.64 20.61 -7.08
CA VAL A 262 8.72 21.54 -6.41
C VAL A 262 9.33 22.13 -5.15
N GLU A 263 8.83 23.30 -4.77
CA GLU A 263 9.14 23.94 -3.48
C GLU A 263 7.85 24.28 -2.73
N GLY A 264 7.97 24.37 -1.40
CA GLY A 264 6.85 24.75 -0.55
C GLY A 264 6.37 26.17 -0.82
N LEU A 265 5.08 26.38 -0.77
CA LEU A 265 4.45 27.68 -1.03
C LEU A 265 4.48 28.54 0.24
N SER A 266 5.45 29.45 0.34
CA SER A 266 5.48 30.44 1.43
C SER A 266 4.34 31.47 1.28
N PRO A 267 3.84 32.07 2.38
CA PRO A 267 2.77 33.09 2.30
C PRO A 267 3.11 34.30 1.42
N ARG A 268 4.41 34.64 1.32
CA ARG A 268 4.90 35.70 0.45
C ARG A 268 4.80 35.27 -1.03
N LEU A 269 5.25 34.07 -1.35
CA LEU A 269 5.23 33.54 -2.72
C LEU A 269 3.81 33.32 -3.20
N ALA A 270 2.91 32.83 -2.32
CA ALA A 270 1.48 32.66 -2.62
C ALA A 270 0.86 33.99 -3.06
N ARG A 271 1.06 35.08 -2.29
CA ARG A 271 0.55 36.41 -2.66
C ARG A 271 1.12 36.93 -3.98
N GLN A 272 2.42 36.69 -4.24
CA GLN A 272 3.05 37.10 -5.50
C GLN A 272 2.47 36.38 -6.72
N LEU A 273 2.08 35.11 -6.55
CA LEU A 273 1.46 34.28 -7.59
C LEU A 273 -0.06 34.44 -7.67
N GLY A 274 -0.68 35.23 -6.77
CA GLY A 274 -2.14 35.39 -6.71
C GLY A 274 -2.88 34.18 -6.17
N TRP A 275 -2.20 33.29 -5.44
CA TRP A 275 -2.79 32.10 -4.82
C TRP A 275 -3.26 32.41 -3.40
N ASP A 276 -4.56 32.29 -3.16
CA ASP A 276 -5.23 32.69 -1.90
C ASP A 276 -5.47 31.51 -0.93
N ARG A 277 -4.97 30.31 -1.28
CA ARG A 277 -5.21 29.09 -0.49
C ARG A 277 -3.96 28.69 0.30
N THR A 278 -4.18 27.84 1.33
CA THR A 278 -3.13 27.40 2.27
C THR A 278 -2.47 26.08 1.87
N TYR A 279 -2.80 25.54 0.70
CA TYR A 279 -2.26 24.29 0.16
C TYR A 279 -1.66 24.54 -1.23
N GLY A 280 -0.91 23.56 -1.72
CA GLY A 280 -0.25 23.61 -3.01
C GLY A 280 1.26 23.80 -2.88
N VAL A 281 1.96 23.56 -3.97
CA VAL A 281 3.41 23.71 -4.12
C VAL A 281 3.73 24.45 -5.40
N VAL A 282 4.93 25.00 -5.51
CA VAL A 282 5.35 25.72 -6.73
C VAL A 282 6.30 24.86 -7.54
N ALA A 283 6.09 24.80 -8.85
CA ALA A 283 7.03 24.22 -9.82
C ALA A 283 8.33 25.05 -9.83
N ARG A 284 9.38 24.56 -9.19
CA ARG A 284 10.68 25.20 -9.12
C ARG A 284 11.48 25.00 -10.39
N GLU A 285 11.46 23.74 -10.88
CA GLU A 285 12.16 23.34 -12.09
C GLU A 285 11.35 22.29 -12.84
N VAL A 286 11.28 22.42 -14.16
CA VAL A 286 10.66 21.44 -15.07
C VAL A 286 11.77 20.97 -16.00
N GLU A 287 12.09 19.67 -15.95
CA GLU A 287 13.17 19.12 -16.73
C GLU A 287 12.79 19.10 -18.22
N PRO A 288 13.67 19.54 -19.13
CA PRO A 288 13.43 19.50 -20.57
C PRO A 288 13.15 18.08 -21.08
N GLY A 289 12.16 17.91 -21.96
CA GLY A 289 11.72 16.62 -22.48
C GLY A 289 10.96 15.75 -21.48
N SER A 290 10.71 16.24 -20.27
CA SER A 290 10.02 15.48 -19.22
C SER A 290 8.50 15.35 -19.47
N PRO A 291 7.85 14.36 -18.86
CA PRO A 291 6.39 14.26 -18.85
C PRO A 291 5.67 15.53 -18.36
N ALA A 292 6.25 16.23 -17.37
CA ALA A 292 5.69 17.49 -16.87
C ALA A 292 5.73 18.58 -17.95
N GLU A 293 6.86 18.73 -18.64
CA GLU A 293 6.99 19.70 -19.74
C GLU A 293 6.03 19.36 -20.89
N GLN A 294 5.97 18.08 -21.30
CA GLN A 294 5.06 17.61 -22.33
C GLN A 294 3.59 17.85 -22.01
N ALA A 295 3.23 17.72 -20.73
CA ALA A 295 1.89 18.05 -20.25
C ALA A 295 1.61 19.55 -20.19
N GLY A 296 2.64 20.41 -20.36
CA GLY A 296 2.53 21.86 -20.35
C GLY A 296 2.70 22.52 -18.98
N VAL A 297 3.26 21.82 -17.99
CA VAL A 297 3.71 22.42 -16.72
C VAL A 297 4.86 23.38 -16.98
N ARG A 298 4.89 24.50 -16.29
CA ARG A 298 5.93 25.53 -16.41
C ARG A 298 6.44 25.93 -15.04
N ARG A 299 7.69 26.37 -14.99
CA ARG A 299 8.24 26.98 -13.80
C ARG A 299 7.34 28.12 -13.31
N GLY A 300 7.06 28.17 -12.01
CA GLY A 300 6.19 29.15 -11.37
C GLY A 300 4.72 28.75 -11.30
N ASP A 301 4.31 27.63 -11.90
CA ASP A 301 2.95 27.11 -11.68
C ASP A 301 2.76 26.71 -10.23
N VAL A 302 1.60 27.03 -9.66
CA VAL A 302 1.18 26.44 -8.39
C VAL A 302 0.47 25.12 -8.70
N LEU A 303 0.98 24.00 -8.20
CA LEU A 303 0.35 22.70 -8.28
C LEU A 303 -0.62 22.57 -7.10
N ALA A 304 -1.90 22.54 -7.38
CA ALA A 304 -2.94 22.53 -6.37
C ALA A 304 -3.43 21.12 -6.03
N GLU A 305 -3.67 20.29 -7.07
CA GLU A 305 -4.22 18.95 -6.89
C GLU A 305 -3.52 17.97 -7.82
N MET A 306 -3.36 16.73 -7.36
CA MET A 306 -2.80 15.61 -8.12
C MET A 306 -3.68 14.38 -7.94
N GLY A 307 -4.18 13.82 -9.05
CA GLY A 307 -5.05 12.63 -9.01
C GLY A 307 -6.39 12.87 -8.30
N GLY A 308 -6.92 14.10 -8.33
CA GLY A 308 -8.16 14.47 -7.65
C GLY A 308 -8.01 14.84 -6.18
N SER A 309 -6.80 14.77 -5.62
CA SER A 309 -6.53 15.10 -4.22
C SER A 309 -5.64 16.34 -4.10
N ARG A 310 -5.92 17.21 -3.11
CA ARG A 310 -5.12 18.41 -2.85
C ARG A 310 -3.70 18.07 -2.43
N ILE A 311 -2.72 18.83 -2.90
CA ILE A 311 -1.32 18.72 -2.52
C ILE A 311 -1.11 19.59 -1.27
N ALA A 312 -0.78 18.97 -0.14
CA ALA A 312 -0.61 19.70 1.11
C ALA A 312 0.72 20.47 1.16
N ASP A 313 1.82 19.82 0.79
CA ASP A 313 3.18 20.36 0.80
C ASP A 313 4.09 19.61 -0.19
N ALA A 314 5.38 19.97 -0.23
CA ALA A 314 6.35 19.38 -1.16
C ALA A 314 6.60 17.88 -0.86
N GLU A 315 6.54 17.46 0.40
CA GLU A 315 6.70 16.05 0.78
C GLU A 315 5.50 15.21 0.32
N ASP A 316 4.29 15.74 0.47
CA ASP A 316 3.06 15.12 -0.03
C ASP A 316 3.08 14.95 -1.56
N TYR A 317 3.51 16.00 -2.31
CA TYR A 317 3.70 15.89 -3.76
C TYR A 317 4.67 14.76 -4.13
N VAL A 318 5.84 14.73 -3.52
CA VAL A 318 6.86 13.70 -3.82
C VAL A 318 6.33 12.30 -3.51
N THR A 319 5.63 12.13 -2.39
CA THR A 319 5.06 10.84 -1.99
C THR A 319 3.96 10.40 -2.94
N ARG A 320 3.06 11.31 -3.36
CA ARG A 320 2.03 11.02 -4.36
C ARG A 320 2.62 10.67 -5.72
N ALA A 321 3.59 11.45 -6.20
CA ALA A 321 4.24 11.21 -7.48
C ALA A 321 4.91 9.81 -7.55
N ARG A 322 5.43 9.31 -6.43
CA ARG A 322 5.96 7.94 -6.32
C ARG A 322 4.90 6.86 -6.33
N GLY A 323 3.70 7.16 -5.81
CA GLY A 323 2.57 6.23 -5.79
C GLY A 323 1.93 6.01 -7.16
N TYR A 324 2.30 6.79 -8.19
CA TYR A 324 1.85 6.58 -9.56
C TYR A 324 2.83 5.70 -10.31
N PRO A 325 2.38 4.57 -10.88
CA PRO A 325 3.22 3.75 -11.75
C PRO A 325 3.57 4.50 -13.05
N ALA A 326 4.66 4.11 -13.68
CA ALA A 326 4.97 4.56 -15.03
C ALA A 326 3.82 4.23 -15.99
N ARG A 327 3.47 5.16 -16.88
CA ARG A 327 2.37 5.10 -17.85
C ARG A 327 0.95 5.22 -17.28
N ALA A 328 0.78 5.35 -15.97
CA ALA A 328 -0.52 5.66 -15.37
C ALA A 328 -0.74 7.18 -15.36
N ALA A 329 -1.49 7.69 -16.33
CA ALA A 329 -1.81 9.11 -16.42
C ALA A 329 -2.63 9.57 -15.19
N PHE A 330 -2.38 10.80 -14.76
CA PHE A 330 -3.13 11.44 -13.70
C PHE A 330 -3.46 12.90 -14.03
N PRO A 331 -4.61 13.42 -13.57
CA PRO A 331 -4.92 14.84 -13.65
C PRO A 331 -4.06 15.63 -12.65
N LEU A 332 -3.45 16.70 -13.11
CA LEU A 332 -2.71 17.67 -12.30
C LEU A 332 -3.39 19.03 -12.45
N VAL A 333 -3.98 19.53 -11.38
CA VAL A 333 -4.56 20.88 -11.36
C VAL A 333 -3.46 21.87 -11.03
N ILE A 334 -3.21 22.78 -11.97
CA ILE A 334 -2.27 23.89 -11.80
C ILE A 334 -3.02 25.22 -11.74
N PHE A 335 -2.39 26.21 -11.07
CA PHE A 335 -2.84 27.61 -11.13
C PHE A 335 -1.72 28.44 -11.74
N ARG A 336 -2.06 29.20 -12.78
CA ARG A 336 -1.15 30.05 -13.55
C ARG A 336 -1.87 31.33 -14.00
N ASN A 337 -1.28 32.49 -13.73
CA ASN A 337 -1.78 33.80 -14.17
C ASN A 337 -3.26 34.05 -13.77
N GLY A 338 -3.68 33.67 -12.58
CA GLY A 338 -5.04 33.86 -12.09
C GLY A 338 -6.04 32.78 -12.51
N GLU A 339 -5.65 31.77 -13.29
CA GLU A 339 -6.53 30.73 -13.79
C GLU A 339 -6.08 29.33 -13.32
N SER A 340 -7.04 28.49 -12.97
CA SER A 340 -6.81 27.06 -12.73
C SER A 340 -6.96 26.26 -14.03
N LYS A 341 -6.04 25.33 -14.28
CA LYS A 341 -6.03 24.44 -15.46
C LYS A 341 -5.76 23.01 -15.02
N THR A 342 -6.46 22.06 -15.62
CA THR A 342 -6.18 20.64 -15.43
C THR A 342 -5.35 20.12 -16.59
N LEU A 343 -4.16 19.60 -16.27
CA LEU A 343 -3.24 18.98 -17.21
C LEU A 343 -3.27 17.45 -17.00
N GLN A 344 -3.08 16.69 -18.07
CA GLN A 344 -2.90 15.23 -17.97
C GLN A 344 -1.41 14.92 -18.02
N VAL A 345 -0.87 14.40 -16.92
CA VAL A 345 0.54 14.02 -16.83
C VAL A 345 0.63 12.50 -16.90
N THR A 346 1.44 11.99 -17.85
CA THR A 346 1.69 10.55 -17.99
C THR A 346 3.13 10.28 -17.59
N PRO A 347 3.40 9.80 -16.36
CA PRO A 347 4.74 9.47 -15.92
C PRO A 347 5.38 8.42 -16.85
N VAL A 348 6.69 8.47 -17.00
CA VAL A 348 7.45 7.41 -17.65
C VAL A 348 8.30 6.67 -16.62
N GLU A 349 8.86 5.53 -17.00
CA GLU A 349 9.88 4.86 -16.20
C GLU A 349 11.09 5.80 -16.02
N PHE A 350 11.68 5.79 -14.84
CA PHE A 350 12.80 6.70 -14.55
C PHE A 350 13.96 6.40 -15.52
N PRO A 351 14.41 7.40 -16.30
CA PRO A 351 15.45 7.19 -17.30
C PRO A 351 16.77 6.72 -16.68
N PRO A 352 17.38 5.61 -17.12
CA PRO A 352 18.62 5.09 -16.53
C PRO A 352 19.76 6.10 -16.49
N GLN A 353 19.85 6.97 -17.49
CA GLN A 353 20.87 8.03 -17.59
C GLN A 353 20.77 9.03 -16.43
N LEU A 354 19.55 9.30 -15.96
CA LEU A 354 19.32 10.21 -14.83
C LEU A 354 19.66 9.57 -13.48
N VAL A 355 19.74 8.22 -13.39
CA VAL A 355 20.14 7.55 -12.15
C VAL A 355 21.61 7.82 -11.83
N GLU A 356 22.48 7.77 -12.85
CA GLU A 356 23.90 8.12 -12.69
C GLU A 356 24.07 9.59 -12.30
N ALA A 357 23.31 10.48 -12.96
CA ALA A 357 23.29 11.90 -12.60
C ALA A 357 22.79 12.12 -11.17
N LEU A 358 21.80 11.36 -10.71
CA LEU A 358 21.29 11.42 -9.34
C LEU A 358 22.39 11.04 -8.32
N GLY A 359 23.12 9.94 -8.56
CA GLY A 359 24.24 9.52 -7.73
C GLY A 359 25.34 10.59 -7.66
N TRP A 360 25.70 11.16 -8.80
CA TRP A 360 26.72 12.21 -8.88
C TRP A 360 26.27 13.54 -8.25
N ASN A 361 25.05 13.97 -8.54
CA ASN A 361 24.56 15.29 -8.08
C ASN A 361 24.18 15.29 -6.60
N ARG A 362 23.61 14.19 -6.11
CA ARG A 362 23.12 14.11 -4.72
C ARG A 362 24.17 13.54 -3.76
N LEU A 363 24.81 12.43 -4.10
CA LEU A 363 25.79 11.79 -3.22
C LEU A 363 27.23 12.24 -3.52
N GLY A 364 27.51 12.68 -4.74
CA GLY A 364 28.88 12.96 -5.19
C GLY A 364 29.64 11.72 -5.61
N LEU A 365 28.95 10.62 -5.97
CA LEU A 365 29.54 9.33 -6.27
C LEU A 365 29.27 8.90 -7.71
N ARG A 366 30.31 8.39 -8.39
CA ARG A 366 30.19 7.47 -9.53
C ARG A 366 30.63 6.10 -9.08
N VAL A 367 29.90 5.08 -9.52
CA VAL A 367 30.16 3.70 -9.14
C VAL A 367 30.28 2.82 -10.38
N LYS A 368 30.98 1.69 -10.24
CA LYS A 368 31.08 0.65 -11.26
C LYS A 368 30.80 -0.72 -10.64
N PRO A 369 30.21 -1.66 -11.41
CA PRO A 369 29.95 -2.99 -10.89
C PRO A 369 31.25 -3.76 -10.63
N VAL A 370 31.24 -4.50 -9.53
CA VAL A 370 32.25 -5.52 -9.18
C VAL A 370 31.54 -6.75 -8.64
N ARG A 371 32.25 -7.85 -8.43
CA ARG A 371 31.62 -9.07 -7.94
C ARG A 371 30.94 -8.85 -6.58
N GLY A 372 29.62 -8.88 -6.56
CA GLY A 372 28.79 -8.81 -5.37
C GLY A 372 28.69 -7.43 -4.69
N ALA A 373 29.10 -6.35 -5.37
CA ALA A 373 29.00 -4.98 -4.84
C ALA A 373 29.14 -3.93 -5.97
N MET A 374 28.94 -2.66 -5.62
CA MET A 374 29.25 -1.49 -6.47
C MET A 374 30.50 -0.79 -5.93
N ALA A 375 31.58 -0.75 -6.70
CA ALA A 375 32.80 -0.05 -6.31
C ALA A 375 32.71 1.45 -6.63
N VAL A 376 33.07 2.31 -5.71
CA VAL A 376 33.25 3.74 -5.95
C VAL A 376 34.34 3.92 -7.02
N GLN A 377 34.01 4.55 -8.12
CA GLN A 377 34.90 4.86 -9.22
C GLN A 377 35.54 6.25 -9.03
N SER A 378 34.73 7.23 -8.63
CA SER A 378 35.15 8.60 -8.34
C SER A 378 34.25 9.25 -7.31
N VAL A 379 34.83 10.17 -6.55
CA VAL A 379 34.14 11.02 -5.58
C VAL A 379 34.27 12.46 -6.04
N ARG A 380 33.19 13.22 -5.96
CA ARG A 380 33.16 14.63 -6.34
C ARG A 380 33.75 15.46 -5.19
N PRO A 381 34.80 16.26 -5.43
CA PRO A 381 35.37 17.13 -4.40
C PRO A 381 34.30 18.06 -3.78
N GLY A 382 34.32 18.23 -2.46
CA GLY A 382 33.37 19.03 -1.70
C GLY A 382 31.96 18.49 -1.64
N SER A 383 31.73 17.21 -2.02
CA SER A 383 30.44 16.54 -1.86
C SER A 383 30.31 15.87 -0.49
N ALA A 384 29.07 15.51 -0.12
CA ALA A 384 28.83 14.77 1.11
C ALA A 384 29.62 13.46 1.20
N ALA A 385 29.88 12.80 0.08
CA ALA A 385 30.72 11.59 0.04
C ALA A 385 32.19 11.90 0.32
N ASP A 386 32.70 13.04 -0.16
CA ASP A 386 34.06 13.51 0.08
C ASP A 386 34.26 13.93 1.55
N GLU A 387 33.28 14.67 2.10
CA GLU A 387 33.31 15.10 3.51
C GLU A 387 33.37 13.94 4.52
N VAL A 388 32.72 12.82 4.21
CA VAL A 388 32.75 11.62 5.06
C VAL A 388 33.94 10.68 4.73
N GLY A 389 34.80 11.07 3.79
CA GLY A 389 36.04 10.36 3.46
C GLY A 389 35.83 9.09 2.62
N LEU A 390 34.82 9.06 1.75
CA LEU A 390 34.72 7.98 0.76
C LEU A 390 35.78 8.15 -0.33
N GLU A 391 36.35 7.04 -0.78
CA GLU A 391 37.47 7.01 -1.71
C GLU A 391 37.20 6.06 -2.89
N PRO A 392 37.81 6.26 -4.05
CA PRO A 392 37.83 5.29 -5.12
C PRO A 392 38.32 3.91 -4.64
N GLY A 393 37.57 2.86 -4.97
CA GLY A 393 37.82 1.49 -4.52
C GLY A 393 36.98 1.04 -3.33
N ASP A 394 36.30 1.93 -2.62
CA ASP A 394 35.32 1.55 -1.62
C ASP A 394 34.16 0.75 -2.24
N LEU A 395 33.68 -0.25 -1.53
CA LEU A 395 32.58 -1.12 -2.01
C LEU A 395 31.29 -0.77 -1.31
N ILE A 396 30.32 -0.26 -2.04
CA ILE A 396 28.96 -0.04 -1.53
C ILE A 396 28.22 -1.37 -1.65
N THR A 397 27.85 -1.95 -0.50
CA THR A 397 27.18 -3.24 -0.40
C THR A 397 25.68 -3.11 -0.11
N ARG A 398 25.26 -1.99 0.48
CA ARG A 398 23.84 -1.67 0.75
C ARG A 398 23.60 -0.17 0.70
N ILE A 399 22.39 0.19 0.26
CA ILE A 399 21.79 1.53 0.43
C ILE A 399 20.55 1.34 1.29
N ASN A 400 20.49 2.00 2.46
CA ASN A 400 19.48 1.74 3.48
C ASN A 400 19.47 0.23 3.82
N ASN A 401 18.34 -0.43 3.67
CA ASN A 401 18.22 -1.88 3.90
C ASN A 401 18.35 -2.72 2.62
N GLN A 402 18.55 -2.10 1.45
CA GLN A 402 18.58 -2.80 0.16
C GLN A 402 20.01 -3.18 -0.21
N PRO A 403 20.30 -4.43 -0.55
CA PRO A 403 21.61 -4.84 -1.04
C PRO A 403 21.87 -4.24 -2.42
N THR A 404 23.13 -3.90 -2.71
CA THR A 404 23.58 -3.30 -3.97
C THR A 404 24.58 -4.19 -4.68
N THR A 405 24.23 -5.46 -4.84
CA THR A 405 25.11 -6.49 -5.41
C THR A 405 25.27 -6.39 -6.92
N GLU A 406 24.35 -5.71 -7.59
CA GLU A 406 24.29 -5.56 -9.03
C GLU A 406 23.90 -4.12 -9.41
N PRO A 407 24.21 -3.65 -10.65
CA PRO A 407 23.85 -2.31 -11.10
C PRO A 407 22.36 -2.01 -10.98
N ALA A 408 21.49 -2.93 -11.34
CA ALA A 408 20.05 -2.78 -11.25
C ALA A 408 19.59 -2.60 -9.80
N ALA A 409 20.11 -3.40 -8.87
CA ALA A 409 19.80 -3.30 -7.43
C ALA A 409 20.30 -1.97 -6.83
N PHE A 410 21.48 -1.51 -7.24
CA PHE A 410 22.00 -0.19 -6.84
C PHE A 410 21.10 0.95 -7.33
N GLN A 411 20.72 0.91 -8.61
CA GLN A 411 19.83 1.90 -9.21
C GLN A 411 18.49 1.93 -8.48
N GLU A 412 17.91 0.77 -8.21
CA GLU A 412 16.64 0.65 -7.50
C GLU A 412 16.72 1.18 -6.06
N ALA A 413 17.78 0.84 -5.33
CA ALA A 413 18.02 1.33 -3.98
C ALA A 413 18.18 2.86 -3.95
N LEU A 414 18.89 3.43 -4.93
CA LEU A 414 19.08 4.87 -5.08
C LEU A 414 17.76 5.59 -5.42
N LEU A 415 16.97 5.01 -6.33
CA LEU A 415 15.65 5.53 -6.70
C LEU A 415 14.64 5.46 -5.53
N SER A 416 14.70 4.38 -4.74
CA SER A 416 13.88 4.23 -3.55
C SER A 416 14.22 5.25 -2.45
N ALA A 417 15.48 5.66 -2.39
CA ALA A 417 15.95 6.70 -1.46
C ALA A 417 15.61 8.12 -1.92
N ARG A 418 15.22 8.33 -3.19
CA ARG A 418 14.90 9.64 -3.75
C ARG A 418 13.81 10.35 -2.94
N GLY A 419 14.09 11.57 -2.48
CA GLY A 419 13.22 12.39 -1.62
C GLY A 419 13.28 12.02 -0.12
N SER A 420 14.15 11.10 0.28
CA SER A 420 14.60 11.02 1.66
C SER A 420 15.55 12.20 1.93
N ARG A 421 15.64 12.64 3.18
CA ARG A 421 16.60 13.69 3.58
C ARG A 421 18.02 13.16 3.66
N SER A 422 18.17 11.85 3.83
CA SER A 422 19.46 11.19 3.95
C SER A 422 19.35 9.72 3.52
N VAL A 423 20.50 9.14 3.16
CA VAL A 423 20.65 7.72 2.87
C VAL A 423 21.75 7.13 3.75
N LEU A 424 21.54 5.89 4.20
CA LEU A 424 22.53 5.11 4.90
C LEU A 424 23.24 4.18 3.90
N LEU A 425 24.54 4.36 3.72
CA LEU A 425 25.38 3.47 2.93
C LEU A 425 26.09 2.48 3.86
N VAL A 426 26.13 1.21 3.47
CA VAL A 426 27.04 0.23 4.06
C VAL A 426 28.21 0.08 3.10
N VAL A 427 29.36 0.57 3.51
CA VAL A 427 30.57 0.66 2.71
C VAL A 427 31.64 -0.28 3.28
N ARG A 428 32.28 -1.04 2.42
CA ARG A 428 33.39 -1.93 2.79
C ARG A 428 34.71 -1.41 2.18
N ARG A 429 35.71 -1.23 3.04
CA ARG A 429 37.10 -0.91 2.67
C ARG A 429 38.01 -1.99 3.25
N GLY A 430 38.57 -2.85 2.39
CA GLY A 430 39.34 -4.02 2.83
C GLY A 430 38.47 -4.97 3.66
N ARG A 431 38.88 -5.23 4.93
CA ARG A 431 38.17 -6.10 5.88
C ARG A 431 37.14 -5.37 6.76
N TYR A 432 37.07 -4.05 6.68
CA TYR A 432 36.22 -3.22 7.52
C TYR A 432 34.93 -2.84 6.79
N ALA A 433 33.81 -2.81 7.53
CA ALA A 433 32.56 -2.28 7.06
C ALA A 433 32.19 -1.03 7.88
N TYR A 434 31.76 0.01 7.18
CA TYR A 434 31.37 1.29 7.75
C TYR A 434 29.91 1.59 7.41
N HIS A 435 29.22 2.20 8.34
CA HIS A 435 27.90 2.76 8.12
C HIS A 435 28.04 4.27 7.97
N VAL A 436 27.68 4.77 6.81
CA VAL A 436 27.86 6.18 6.45
C VAL A 436 26.52 6.76 6.07
N THR A 437 26.09 7.81 6.77
CA THR A 437 24.86 8.53 6.43
C THR A 437 25.19 9.77 5.63
N LEU A 438 24.64 9.89 4.43
CA LEU A 438 24.81 11.04 3.54
C LEU A 438 23.48 11.81 3.41
N PRO A 439 23.49 13.15 3.35
CA PRO A 439 22.34 13.91 2.89
C PRO A 439 22.01 13.55 1.44
N PHE A 440 20.71 13.57 1.11
CA PHE A 440 20.27 13.09 -0.22
C PHE A 440 19.25 14.03 -0.87
#